data_ce50d5cdd9c20b93250bffb2b25f0a0d
#
_entry.id   ce50d5cdd9c20b93250bffb2b25f0a0d
#
_cell.length_a   1.000
_cell.length_b   1.000
_cell.length_c   1.000
_cell.angle_alpha   90.00
_cell.angle_beta   90.00
_cell.angle_gamma   90.00
#
_symmetry.space_group_name_H-M   'P 1'
#
loop_
_entity.id
_entity.type
_entity.pdbx_description
1 polymer ?
#
loop_
_entity_poly.entity_id
_entity_poly.type
_entity_poly.pdbx_seq_one_letter_code
_entity_poly.pdbx_strand_id
1 'polypeptide(L)'
;MKKNLLAVTLSLTMVMALAGCGTSASKGEITGASGDTQAVETENPAAQKDSTAEDGGEAQSESQAKTAGEKTKLTFVLDWTPNTNHTGLYVAQEKGYFEEAGLEVEIVQPPEDGATALVASGKAQFGVDFQDSLAPAFAREDPLPVTAVAAVIQHNTSGIISRKGEGMDAPKGMEDHVYATWDLPVEKAMIANVVEQDGGDFSKVKLIPSTVTDEVTALKSKQVDAIWVYYAWGGIATEVNDLPTDYFAFKDINPVFDYYTPVIVANNDFLKDNTDAAKAFMSALAKGYEDAIKDPAGAADILCKAAPELDSKLVQASQEYLKDQYQSDAKSWGYIDAARWDGFYGWLNENKLADKEIPAGYGFSNEYLPH
;
A
#
# COMPACT_ATOMS: atom_id res chain seq x y z
N MET A 1 44.77 -19.71 52.44
CA MET A 1 44.88 -21.19 52.31
C MET A 1 44.26 -21.59 51.01
N LYS A 2 45.13 -22.06 50.09
CA LYS A 2 45.03 -23.12 49.07
C LYS A 2 43.76 -23.13 48.26
N LYS A 3 43.80 -22.68 46.94
CA LYS A 3 44.10 -23.40 45.68
C LYS A 3 43.12 -24.55 45.40
N ASN A 4 42.38 -24.48 44.29
CA ASN A 4 42.60 -25.43 43.22
C ASN A 4 41.92 -24.91 41.90
N LEU A 5 42.75 -24.81 40.90
CA LEU A 5 42.58 -24.70 39.49
C LEU A 5 42.15 -26.07 38.94
N LEU A 6 41.21 -26.15 38.03
CA LEU A 6 41.18 -27.27 37.09
C LEU A 6 40.78 -26.73 35.70
N ALA A 7 41.77 -26.70 34.84
CA ALA A 7 41.66 -26.57 33.40
C ALA A 7 41.43 -27.96 32.81
N VAL A 8 40.53 -28.05 31.85
CA VAL A 8 40.46 -29.19 30.91
C VAL A 8 40.40 -28.64 29.49
N THR A 9 41.53 -28.82 28.82
CA THR A 9 41.75 -28.71 27.38
C THR A 9 41.51 -30.06 26.72
N LEU A 10 41.22 -30.02 25.41
CA LEU A 10 41.33 -31.07 24.39
C LEU A 10 40.00 -31.33 23.69
N SER A 11 39.84 -31.49 22.37
CA SER A 11 40.80 -31.60 21.25
C SER A 11 40.05 -31.36 19.96
N LEU A 12 40.77 -30.77 19.07
CA LEU A 12 40.60 -30.63 17.62
C LEU A 12 40.59 -32.02 16.94
N THR A 13 39.63 -32.31 16.09
CA THR A 13 39.82 -33.31 15.02
C THR A 13 39.27 -32.82 13.69
N MET A 14 40.22 -32.54 12.84
CA MET A 14 40.13 -32.21 11.43
C MET A 14 40.10 -33.55 10.65
N VAL A 15 39.12 -33.76 9.80
CA VAL A 15 39.23 -34.82 8.77
C VAL A 15 39.05 -34.14 7.42
N MET A 16 40.14 -34.01 6.69
CA MET A 16 40.21 -33.84 5.24
C MET A 16 40.00 -35.18 4.55
N ALA A 17 39.24 -35.21 3.49
CA ALA A 17 39.41 -36.19 2.43
C ALA A 17 39.28 -35.50 1.09
N LEU A 18 40.37 -35.58 0.35
CA LEU A 18 40.62 -35.14 -1.03
C LEU A 18 40.20 -36.21 -2.02
N ALA A 19 40.08 -35.77 -3.23
CA ALA A 19 40.20 -36.40 -4.54
C ALA A 19 38.90 -36.43 -5.33
N GLY A 20 38.87 -36.07 -6.59
CA GLY A 20 39.87 -35.66 -7.55
C GLY A 20 39.25 -35.39 -8.94
N CYS A 21 39.97 -34.56 -9.63
CA CYS A 21 40.24 -34.46 -11.06
C CYS A 21 39.17 -34.74 -12.12
N GLY A 22 39.07 -33.77 -13.06
CA GLY A 22 38.61 -33.96 -14.41
C GLY A 22 38.59 -32.65 -15.20
N THR A 23 39.77 -32.30 -15.75
CA THR A 23 40.04 -31.24 -16.72
C THR A 23 39.35 -31.48 -18.06
N SER A 24 38.84 -30.44 -18.73
CA SER A 24 39.31 -30.07 -20.08
C SER A 24 38.66 -28.78 -20.55
N ALA A 25 39.54 -27.85 -20.88
CA ALA A 25 39.27 -26.65 -21.68
C ALA A 25 39.32 -27.01 -23.14
N SER A 26 38.49 -26.38 -23.98
CA SER A 26 38.93 -26.01 -25.33
C SER A 26 38.19 -24.78 -25.83
N LYS A 27 38.99 -23.76 -26.16
CA LYS A 27 38.67 -22.64 -27.07
C LYS A 27 38.42 -23.18 -28.48
N GLY A 28 37.53 -22.49 -29.21
CA GLY A 28 37.40 -22.66 -30.66
C GLY A 28 36.54 -21.54 -31.22
N GLU A 29 37.21 -20.53 -31.74
CA GLU A 29 36.67 -19.51 -32.65
C GLU A 29 36.41 -20.11 -34.02
N ILE A 30 35.57 -19.40 -34.79
CA ILE A 30 35.65 -19.07 -36.21
C ILE A 30 34.53 -19.63 -37.12
N THR A 31 33.85 -18.62 -37.71
CA THR A 31 33.34 -18.43 -39.10
C THR A 31 32.30 -19.37 -39.69
N GLY A 32 31.15 -18.77 -40.04
CA GLY A 32 30.79 -18.35 -41.40
C GLY A 32 30.21 -19.43 -42.31
N ALA A 33 29.07 -19.14 -42.85
CA ALA A 33 28.61 -19.29 -44.23
C ALA A 33 27.20 -19.93 -44.34
N SER A 34 26.32 -19.13 -44.87
CA SER A 34 25.34 -19.29 -45.97
C SER A 34 24.88 -20.70 -46.39
N GLY A 35 23.59 -20.82 -46.61
CA GLY A 35 22.94 -21.79 -47.46
C GLY A 35 21.46 -21.92 -47.10
N ASP A 36 20.65 -21.25 -47.66
CA ASP A 36 19.73 -21.28 -48.82
C ASP A 36 18.74 -22.46 -48.88
N THR A 37 17.49 -22.04 -49.20
CA THR A 37 16.39 -22.77 -49.88
C THR A 37 15.58 -23.76 -49.03
N GLN A 38 14.26 -23.72 -49.00
CA GLN A 38 13.24 -23.56 -50.06
C GLN A 38 11.85 -23.31 -49.47
N ALA A 39 11.10 -22.47 -50.19
CA ALA A 39 9.67 -22.26 -50.09
C ALA A 39 8.89 -23.46 -50.65
N VAL A 40 7.71 -23.71 -50.09
CA VAL A 40 6.64 -24.41 -50.82
C VAL A 40 5.37 -23.56 -50.66
N GLU A 41 5.01 -22.94 -51.77
CA GLU A 41 3.69 -22.42 -52.12
C GLU A 41 2.71 -23.58 -52.36
N THR A 42 1.46 -23.41 -51.96
CA THR A 42 0.35 -23.93 -52.76
C THR A 42 -0.86 -23.03 -52.66
N GLU A 43 -1.29 -22.70 -53.77
CA GLU A 43 -2.20 -21.79 -54.39
C GLU A 43 -3.66 -21.79 -53.89
N ASN A 44 -4.23 -20.59 -54.08
CA ASN A 44 -5.63 -20.21 -54.19
C ASN A 44 -6.22 -20.69 -55.54
N PRO A 45 -7.54 -20.82 -55.71
CA PRO A 45 -8.13 -19.99 -56.77
C PRO A 45 -9.42 -19.25 -56.41
N ALA A 46 -9.47 -18.09 -57.05
CA ALA A 46 -10.51 -17.10 -57.08
C ALA A 46 -11.70 -17.46 -58.02
N ALA A 47 -12.84 -16.77 -57.81
CA ALA A 47 -13.70 -16.16 -58.85
C ALA A 47 -14.75 -15.27 -58.15
N GLN A 48 -14.70 -13.98 -58.31
CA GLN A 48 -15.37 -13.05 -59.23
C GLN A 48 -16.90 -13.19 -59.30
N LYS A 49 -17.65 -12.17 -58.96
CA LYS A 49 -18.19 -10.88 -59.48
C LYS A 49 -19.63 -10.75 -58.91
N ASP A 50 -20.29 -9.69 -58.71
CA ASP A 50 -20.36 -8.31 -59.16
C ASP A 50 -21.52 -7.59 -58.45
N SER A 51 -21.41 -6.27 -58.36
CA SER A 51 -22.45 -5.22 -58.43
C SER A 51 -23.36 -4.85 -57.25
N THR A 52 -23.12 -3.62 -56.79
CA THR A 52 -24.04 -2.46 -56.58
C THR A 52 -25.20 -2.55 -55.59
N ALA A 53 -25.18 -1.70 -54.56
CA ALA A 53 -26.03 -0.51 -54.37
C ALA A 53 -25.83 0.07 -52.96
N GLU A 54 -25.80 1.40 -52.93
CA GLU A 54 -25.81 2.26 -51.75
C GLU A 54 -27.07 2.02 -50.92
N ASP A 55 -26.92 2.00 -49.58
CA ASP A 55 -27.91 2.69 -48.73
C ASP A 55 -27.24 3.01 -47.36
N GLY A 56 -27.49 4.25 -46.91
CA GLY A 56 -26.99 4.78 -45.65
C GLY A 56 -27.69 4.12 -44.46
N GLY A 57 -26.90 3.58 -43.57
CA GLY A 57 -27.33 3.04 -42.28
C GLY A 57 -26.55 3.70 -41.15
N GLU A 58 -27.25 4.56 -40.42
CA GLU A 58 -26.85 5.20 -39.19
C GLU A 58 -26.22 4.16 -38.24
N ALA A 59 -25.01 4.45 -37.77
CA ALA A 59 -24.39 3.72 -36.65
C ALA A 59 -25.21 4.00 -35.38
N GLN A 60 -26.18 3.13 -35.09
CA GLN A 60 -26.79 3.06 -33.78
C GLN A 60 -25.74 2.53 -32.77
N SER A 61 -25.35 3.43 -31.89
CA SER A 61 -24.73 3.09 -30.63
C SER A 61 -25.66 2.11 -29.88
N GLU A 62 -25.36 0.84 -29.92
CA GLU A 62 -25.99 -0.14 -29.04
C GLU A 62 -25.53 0.13 -27.60
N SER A 63 -26.24 0.99 -26.90
CA SER A 63 -26.34 0.96 -25.46
C SER A 63 -26.94 -0.39 -25.10
N GLN A 64 -26.06 -1.35 -24.67
CA GLN A 64 -26.53 -2.59 -24.11
C GLN A 64 -27.31 -2.27 -22.82
N ALA A 65 -28.64 -2.32 -22.95
CA ALA A 65 -29.53 -2.28 -21.79
C ALA A 65 -29.16 -3.51 -20.91
N LYS A 66 -28.54 -3.27 -19.73
CA LYS A 66 -28.34 -4.29 -18.71
C LYS A 66 -29.66 -4.99 -18.46
N THR A 67 -29.69 -6.31 -18.59
CA THR A 67 -30.80 -7.15 -18.18
C THR A 67 -31.02 -6.96 -16.67
N ALA A 68 -32.22 -6.65 -16.26
CA ALA A 68 -32.57 -6.50 -14.84
C ALA A 68 -32.23 -7.79 -14.09
N GLY A 69 -31.18 -7.74 -13.24
CA GLY A 69 -30.70 -8.87 -12.44
C GLY A 69 -29.22 -9.18 -12.54
N GLU A 70 -28.47 -8.62 -13.49
CA GLU A 70 -27.02 -8.87 -13.60
C GLU A 70 -26.24 -7.86 -12.75
N LYS A 71 -25.49 -8.35 -11.73
CA LYS A 71 -24.64 -7.51 -10.88
C LYS A 71 -23.42 -7.03 -11.66
N THR A 72 -22.98 -5.80 -11.39
CA THR A 72 -21.69 -5.32 -11.89
C THR A 72 -20.56 -5.95 -11.08
N LYS A 73 -19.67 -6.67 -11.75
CA LYS A 73 -18.50 -7.27 -11.09
C LYS A 73 -17.39 -6.23 -10.94
N LEU A 74 -16.84 -6.14 -9.74
CA LEU A 74 -15.74 -5.26 -9.37
C LEU A 74 -14.68 -6.05 -8.61
N THR A 75 -13.41 -5.76 -8.90
CA THR A 75 -12.28 -6.23 -8.11
C THR A 75 -11.74 -5.08 -7.27
N PHE A 76 -11.60 -5.32 -5.97
CA PHE A 76 -10.98 -4.44 -5.01
C PHE A 76 -9.68 -5.05 -4.51
N VAL A 77 -8.55 -4.37 -4.68
CA VAL A 77 -7.24 -4.86 -4.23
C VAL A 77 -6.82 -4.17 -2.93
N LEU A 78 -6.39 -4.98 -1.95
CA LEU A 78 -5.82 -4.47 -0.70
C LEU A 78 -4.40 -3.94 -0.92
N ASP A 79 -3.89 -3.15 0.02
CA ASP A 79 -2.50 -2.68 0.07
C ASP A 79 -1.56 -3.70 0.73
N TRP A 80 -2.09 -4.51 1.65
CA TRP A 80 -1.37 -5.50 2.44
C TRP A 80 -2.32 -6.61 2.89
N THR A 81 -1.88 -7.45 3.82
CA THR A 81 -2.76 -8.42 4.49
C THR A 81 -3.95 -7.70 5.15
N PRO A 82 -5.12 -8.35 5.28
CA PRO A 82 -6.26 -7.76 5.95
C PRO A 82 -5.88 -7.16 7.31
N ASN A 83 -6.35 -5.96 7.56
CA ASN A 83 -6.16 -5.25 8.82
C ASN A 83 -7.31 -4.26 9.03
N THR A 84 -7.28 -3.50 10.11
CA THR A 84 -8.39 -2.62 10.47
C THR A 84 -8.60 -1.44 9.53
N ASN A 85 -7.65 -1.07 8.69
CA ASN A 85 -7.90 -0.10 7.61
C ASN A 85 -8.94 -0.61 6.61
N HIS A 86 -9.13 -1.92 6.51
CA HIS A 86 -10.07 -2.56 5.58
C HIS A 86 -11.43 -2.90 6.22
N THR A 87 -11.63 -2.63 7.51
CA THR A 87 -12.83 -3.06 8.24
C THR A 87 -14.13 -2.64 7.56
N GLY A 88 -14.23 -1.37 7.11
CA GLY A 88 -15.44 -0.88 6.44
C GLY A 88 -15.78 -1.63 5.15
N LEU A 89 -14.76 -2.09 4.41
CA LEU A 89 -14.92 -2.90 3.21
C LEU A 89 -15.56 -4.28 3.54
N TYR A 90 -15.03 -4.96 4.55
CA TYR A 90 -15.55 -6.26 5.00
C TYR A 90 -16.93 -6.14 5.65
N VAL A 91 -17.20 -5.04 6.36
CA VAL A 91 -18.53 -4.73 6.90
C VAL A 91 -19.54 -4.51 5.77
N ALA A 92 -19.18 -3.75 4.73
CA ALA A 92 -20.05 -3.53 3.57
C ALA A 92 -20.35 -4.85 2.83
N GLN A 93 -19.37 -5.74 2.74
CA GLN A 93 -19.53 -7.06 2.13
C GLN A 93 -20.43 -7.98 2.98
N GLU A 94 -20.15 -8.14 4.27
CA GLU A 94 -20.89 -9.03 5.18
C GLU A 94 -22.35 -8.59 5.36
N LYS A 95 -22.60 -7.27 5.39
CA LYS A 95 -23.95 -6.70 5.52
C LYS A 95 -24.71 -6.62 4.19
N GLY A 96 -24.10 -7.03 3.08
CA GLY A 96 -24.75 -7.08 1.76
C GLY A 96 -24.91 -5.72 1.07
N TYR A 97 -24.24 -4.65 1.52
CA TYR A 97 -24.39 -3.30 0.96
C TYR A 97 -23.96 -3.22 -0.50
N PHE A 98 -22.94 -3.98 -0.91
CA PHE A 98 -22.56 -4.10 -2.32
C PHE A 98 -23.62 -4.81 -3.13
N GLU A 99 -24.21 -5.89 -2.60
CA GLU A 99 -25.28 -6.63 -3.29
C GLU A 99 -26.54 -5.78 -3.46
N GLU A 100 -26.94 -5.03 -2.43
CA GLU A 100 -28.05 -4.08 -2.48
C GLU A 100 -27.80 -2.98 -3.52
N ALA A 101 -26.56 -2.58 -3.72
CA ALA A 101 -26.12 -1.62 -4.73
C ALA A 101 -26.01 -2.23 -6.14
N GLY A 102 -26.36 -3.53 -6.33
CA GLY A 102 -26.26 -4.22 -7.62
C GLY A 102 -24.83 -4.58 -8.01
N LEU A 103 -23.93 -4.73 -7.03
CA LEU A 103 -22.51 -5.01 -7.22
C LEU A 103 -22.15 -6.41 -6.71
N GLU A 104 -21.16 -7.03 -7.36
CA GLU A 104 -20.46 -8.23 -6.91
C GLU A 104 -18.99 -7.84 -6.75
N VAL A 105 -18.52 -7.72 -5.50
CA VAL A 105 -17.17 -7.22 -5.19
C VAL A 105 -16.29 -8.39 -4.78
N GLU A 106 -15.20 -8.61 -5.53
CA GLU A 106 -14.13 -9.53 -5.19
C GLU A 106 -13.00 -8.77 -4.50
N ILE A 107 -12.62 -9.19 -3.29
CA ILE A 107 -11.50 -8.61 -2.53
C ILE A 107 -10.28 -9.49 -2.74
N VAL A 108 -9.18 -8.90 -3.25
CA VAL A 108 -7.95 -9.64 -3.57
C VAL A 108 -6.75 -9.05 -2.84
N GLN A 109 -5.75 -9.90 -2.59
CA GLN A 109 -4.47 -9.49 -2.04
C GLN A 109 -3.66 -8.70 -3.07
N PRO A 110 -2.76 -7.78 -2.64
CA PRO A 110 -1.92 -7.04 -3.56
C PRO A 110 -0.93 -7.97 -4.27
N PRO A 111 -0.66 -7.74 -5.56
CA PRO A 111 0.46 -8.37 -6.25
C PRO A 111 1.79 -7.75 -5.79
N GLU A 112 2.91 -8.36 -6.20
CA GLU A 112 4.26 -7.88 -5.88
C GLU A 112 4.49 -6.41 -6.33
N ASP A 113 3.89 -6.01 -7.47
CA ASP A 113 3.96 -4.66 -8.01
C ASP A 113 3.05 -3.63 -7.29
N GLY A 114 2.30 -4.06 -6.26
CA GLY A 114 1.43 -3.21 -5.46
C GLY A 114 0.02 -2.98 -6.04
N ALA A 115 -0.84 -2.40 -5.22
CA ALA A 115 -2.25 -2.19 -5.54
C ALA A 115 -2.45 -1.18 -6.68
N THR A 116 -1.75 -0.05 -6.64
CA THR A 116 -1.88 1.01 -7.66
C THR A 116 -1.56 0.52 -9.06
N ALA A 117 -0.57 -0.35 -9.25
CA ALA A 117 -0.26 -0.92 -10.57
C ALA A 117 -1.40 -1.80 -11.10
N LEU A 118 -2.03 -2.60 -10.22
CA LEU A 118 -3.17 -3.44 -10.60
C LEU A 118 -4.39 -2.59 -10.98
N VAL A 119 -4.67 -1.53 -10.21
CA VAL A 119 -5.75 -0.58 -10.49
C VAL A 119 -5.49 0.18 -11.80
N ALA A 120 -4.27 0.70 -12.00
CA ALA A 120 -3.89 1.43 -13.21
C ALA A 120 -4.05 0.57 -14.48
N SER A 121 -3.80 -0.73 -14.38
CA SER A 121 -3.98 -1.66 -15.51
C SER A 121 -5.44 -2.00 -15.83
N GLY A 122 -6.41 -1.56 -15.03
CA GLY A 122 -7.83 -1.88 -15.14
C GLY A 122 -8.21 -3.29 -14.69
N LYS A 123 -7.26 -4.09 -14.18
CA LYS A 123 -7.53 -5.43 -13.64
C LYS A 123 -8.25 -5.39 -12.29
N ALA A 124 -8.06 -4.32 -11.53
CA ALA A 124 -8.88 -3.96 -10.38
C ALA A 124 -9.51 -2.60 -10.65
N GLN A 125 -10.75 -2.40 -10.21
CA GLN A 125 -11.45 -1.13 -10.36
C GLN A 125 -11.12 -0.17 -9.23
N PHE A 126 -10.91 -0.72 -8.04
CA PHE A 126 -10.55 0.01 -6.83
C PHE A 126 -9.43 -0.70 -6.09
N GLY A 127 -8.73 0.04 -5.22
CA GLY A 127 -7.75 -0.53 -4.32
C GLY A 127 -7.42 0.42 -3.18
N VAL A 128 -6.58 -0.05 -2.26
CA VAL A 128 -6.01 0.75 -1.18
C VAL A 128 -4.58 1.11 -1.52
N ASP A 129 -4.20 2.37 -1.31
CA ASP A 129 -2.82 2.82 -1.37
C ASP A 129 -2.61 4.03 -0.45
N PHE A 130 -1.44 4.62 -0.44
CA PHE A 130 -1.08 5.73 0.41
C PHE A 130 -0.74 6.96 -0.43
N GLN A 131 -1.04 8.16 0.06
CA GLN A 131 -0.78 9.40 -0.69
C GLN A 131 0.71 9.54 -1.05
N ASP A 132 1.62 9.19 -0.17
CA ASP A 132 3.06 9.20 -0.43
C ASP A 132 3.49 8.17 -1.48
N SER A 133 2.90 6.96 -1.44
CA SER A 133 3.15 5.90 -2.43
C SER A 133 2.59 6.22 -3.82
N LEU A 134 1.57 7.09 -3.91
CA LEU A 134 1.04 7.58 -5.19
C LEU A 134 1.94 8.62 -5.87
N ALA A 135 2.85 9.27 -5.13
CA ALA A 135 3.71 10.31 -5.70
C ALA A 135 4.52 9.83 -6.92
N PRO A 136 5.21 8.67 -6.92
CA PRO A 136 5.90 8.15 -8.09
C PRO A 136 4.95 7.80 -9.26
N ALA A 137 3.69 7.43 -8.98
CA ALA A 137 2.70 7.16 -10.02
C ALA A 137 2.25 8.45 -10.74
N PHE A 138 2.22 9.56 -10.02
CA PHE A 138 1.81 10.87 -10.54
C PHE A 138 2.96 11.69 -11.12
N ALA A 139 4.17 11.57 -10.56
CA ALA A 139 5.35 12.37 -10.91
C ALA A 139 6.13 11.85 -12.12
N ARG A 140 5.53 11.02 -12.98
CA ARG A 140 6.18 10.46 -14.18
C ARG A 140 5.74 11.16 -15.46
N GLU A 141 6.40 10.86 -16.59
CA GLU A 141 6.08 11.47 -17.89
C GLU A 141 4.65 11.15 -18.32
N ASP A 142 4.27 9.88 -18.21
CA ASP A 142 2.92 9.39 -18.41
C ASP A 142 2.38 8.94 -17.06
N PRO A 143 1.65 9.80 -16.33
CA PRO A 143 1.07 9.45 -15.03
C PRO A 143 0.16 8.23 -15.13
N LEU A 144 0.19 7.38 -14.10
CA LEU A 144 -0.70 6.24 -14.05
C LEU A 144 -2.17 6.70 -13.99
N PRO A 145 -3.08 6.03 -14.70
CA PRO A 145 -4.49 6.43 -14.79
C PRO A 145 -5.28 6.01 -13.54
N VAL A 146 -4.93 6.59 -12.40
CA VAL A 146 -5.59 6.36 -11.11
C VAL A 146 -5.94 7.68 -10.44
N THR A 147 -7.01 7.66 -9.63
CA THR A 147 -7.46 8.80 -8.83
C THR A 147 -7.81 8.31 -7.43
N ALA A 148 -7.35 9.02 -6.39
CA ALA A 148 -7.79 8.81 -5.02
C ALA A 148 -9.23 9.34 -4.86
N VAL A 149 -10.15 8.49 -4.41
CA VAL A 149 -11.58 8.79 -4.34
C VAL A 149 -12.14 8.84 -2.91
N ALA A 150 -11.33 8.42 -1.91
CA ALA A 150 -11.65 8.59 -0.50
C ALA A 150 -10.39 8.49 0.37
N ALA A 151 -10.37 9.23 1.47
CA ALA A 151 -9.46 8.99 2.59
C ALA A 151 -10.06 7.93 3.53
N VAL A 152 -9.32 6.87 3.83
CA VAL A 152 -9.79 5.84 4.77
C VAL A 152 -9.77 6.36 6.21
N ILE A 153 -8.68 7.02 6.59
CA ILE A 153 -8.51 7.72 7.86
C ILE A 153 -8.23 9.20 7.58
N GLN A 154 -8.76 10.08 8.45
CA GLN A 154 -8.67 11.51 8.18
C GLN A 154 -7.32 12.13 8.56
N HIS A 155 -6.67 11.64 9.61
CA HIS A 155 -5.36 12.17 10.02
C HIS A 155 -4.31 11.08 9.99
N ASN A 156 -3.10 11.45 9.57
CA ASN A 156 -1.97 10.54 9.54
C ASN A 156 -1.63 10.03 10.94
N THR A 157 -1.69 8.72 11.14
CA THR A 157 -1.32 8.06 12.39
C THR A 157 0.11 7.51 12.36
N SER A 158 0.90 7.86 11.35
CA SER A 158 2.28 7.40 11.29
C SER A 158 3.23 8.24 12.14
N GLY A 159 4.25 7.59 12.64
CA GLY A 159 5.25 8.17 13.51
C GLY A 159 6.33 7.18 13.86
N ILE A 160 7.20 7.57 14.76
CA ILE A 160 8.27 6.71 15.27
C ILE A 160 7.88 6.16 16.63
N ILE A 161 8.04 4.84 16.77
CA ILE A 161 7.87 4.14 18.04
C ILE A 161 9.22 3.58 18.49
N SER A 162 9.48 3.63 19.79
CA SER A 162 10.70 3.15 20.44
C SER A 162 10.39 2.55 21.80
N ARG A 163 11.37 1.87 22.43
CA ARG A 163 11.21 1.39 23.81
C ARG A 163 11.14 2.56 24.76
N LYS A 164 10.20 2.50 25.71
CA LYS A 164 10.02 3.56 26.70
C LYS A 164 11.24 3.82 27.55
N GLY A 165 11.56 5.10 27.71
CA GLY A 165 12.62 5.56 28.60
C GLY A 165 14.04 5.42 28.06
N GLU A 166 14.18 5.14 26.76
CA GLU A 166 15.49 5.11 26.09
C GLU A 166 15.85 6.47 25.43
N GLY A 167 15.09 7.52 25.72
CA GLY A 167 15.41 8.90 25.31
C GLY A 167 14.89 9.28 23.91
N MET A 168 14.03 8.47 23.32
CA MET A 168 13.43 8.68 21.98
C MET A 168 11.96 9.07 22.07
N ASP A 169 11.58 9.86 23.06
CA ASP A 169 10.25 10.44 23.22
C ASP A 169 10.02 11.67 22.33
N ALA A 170 11.07 12.13 21.65
CA ALA A 170 11.04 13.20 20.65
C ALA A 170 12.05 12.91 19.52
N PRO A 171 11.88 13.54 18.32
CA PRO A 171 12.71 13.22 17.14
C PRO A 171 14.22 13.35 17.36
N LYS A 172 14.67 14.37 18.09
CA LYS A 172 16.08 14.55 18.42
C LYS A 172 16.69 13.36 19.16
N GLY A 173 15.87 12.65 19.94
CA GLY A 173 16.30 11.46 20.66
C GLY A 173 16.74 10.30 19.75
N MET A 174 16.47 10.37 18.43
CA MET A 174 16.95 9.37 17.47
C MET A 174 18.45 9.47 17.19
N GLU A 175 19.14 10.57 17.58
CA GLU A 175 20.60 10.66 17.46
C GLU A 175 21.29 9.49 18.19
N ASP A 176 22.31 8.90 17.57
CA ASP A 176 23.07 7.75 18.07
C ASP A 176 22.30 6.44 18.24
N HIS A 177 20.98 6.41 17.92
CA HIS A 177 20.15 5.22 17.96
C HIS A 177 19.98 4.57 16.58
N VAL A 178 19.57 3.29 16.58
CA VAL A 178 19.36 2.49 15.37
C VAL A 178 17.90 2.59 14.93
N TYR A 179 17.70 3.15 13.75
CA TYR A 179 16.41 3.21 13.08
C TYR A 179 16.32 2.18 11.95
N ALA A 180 15.26 1.35 11.96
CA ALA A 180 14.93 0.43 10.87
C ALA A 180 14.32 1.21 9.70
N THR A 181 15.10 1.43 8.62
CA THR A 181 14.68 2.20 7.46
C THR A 181 14.27 1.29 6.31
N TRP A 182 13.26 1.69 5.54
CA TRP A 182 12.93 1.09 4.24
C TRP A 182 13.88 1.55 3.13
N ASP A 183 14.79 2.47 3.46
CA ASP A 183 15.78 3.07 2.55
C ASP A 183 15.15 3.91 1.41
N LEU A 184 13.93 4.39 1.60
CA LEU A 184 13.22 5.23 0.63
C LEU A 184 13.60 6.71 0.77
N PRO A 185 13.77 7.45 -0.34
CA PRO A 185 14.13 8.87 -0.30
C PRO A 185 13.14 9.73 0.49
N VAL A 186 11.82 9.51 0.30
CA VAL A 186 10.76 10.27 0.98
C VAL A 186 10.78 10.01 2.48
N GLU A 187 10.87 8.73 2.89
CA GLU A 187 11.00 8.33 4.30
C GLU A 187 12.18 9.05 4.98
N LYS A 188 13.37 8.95 4.38
CA LYS A 188 14.58 9.57 4.95
C LYS A 188 14.47 11.10 5.03
N ALA A 189 13.86 11.73 4.04
CA ALA A 189 13.63 13.16 4.05
C ALA A 189 12.63 13.58 5.14
N MET A 190 11.58 12.79 5.38
CA MET A 190 10.65 13.05 6.48
C MET A 190 11.31 12.90 7.84
N ILE A 191 12.08 11.82 8.06
CA ILE A 191 12.82 11.63 9.32
C ILE A 191 13.83 12.76 9.53
N ALA A 192 14.60 13.12 8.50
CA ALA A 192 15.55 14.24 8.56
C ALA A 192 14.84 15.54 8.96
N ASN A 193 13.68 15.82 8.32
CA ASN A 193 12.91 17.03 8.60
C ASN A 193 12.46 17.08 10.08
N VAL A 194 11.86 16.02 10.62
CA VAL A 194 11.38 16.04 12.01
C VAL A 194 12.52 16.09 13.02
N VAL A 195 13.64 15.40 12.77
CA VAL A 195 14.84 15.44 13.63
C VAL A 195 15.43 16.84 13.66
N GLU A 196 15.59 17.48 12.50
CA GLU A 196 16.14 18.83 12.37
C GLU A 196 15.22 19.91 12.98
N GLN A 197 13.90 19.76 12.82
CA GLN A 197 12.93 20.67 13.45
C GLN A 197 12.97 20.61 14.97
N ASP A 198 13.29 19.46 15.56
CA ASP A 198 13.49 19.30 16.99
C ASP A 198 14.93 19.68 17.45
N GLY A 199 15.73 20.26 16.55
CA GLY A 199 17.10 20.71 16.82
C GLY A 199 18.11 19.56 16.93
N GLY A 200 17.84 18.41 16.33
CA GLY A 200 18.74 17.28 16.18
C GLY A 200 19.52 17.32 14.85
N ASP A 201 20.38 16.34 14.69
CA ASP A 201 21.22 16.12 13.51
C ASP A 201 20.97 14.72 12.94
N PHE A 202 20.24 14.65 11.80
CA PHE A 202 19.88 13.38 11.15
C PHE A 202 21.11 12.54 10.77
N SER A 203 22.26 13.16 10.49
CA SER A 203 23.48 12.42 10.15
C SER A 203 24.00 11.52 11.27
N LYS A 204 23.52 11.72 12.50
CA LYS A 204 23.84 10.88 13.66
C LYS A 204 22.88 9.71 13.86
N VAL A 205 21.74 9.66 13.14
CA VAL A 205 20.81 8.53 13.20
C VAL A 205 21.43 7.35 12.46
N LYS A 206 21.50 6.20 13.13
CA LYS A 206 22.07 4.98 12.54
C LYS A 206 21.00 4.25 11.75
N LEU A 207 21.07 4.32 10.43
CA LEU A 207 20.12 3.68 9.53
C LEU A 207 20.51 2.23 9.27
N ILE A 208 19.59 1.29 9.51
CA ILE A 208 19.73 -0.12 9.11
C ILE A 208 18.56 -0.47 8.19
N PRO A 209 18.83 -0.77 6.89
CA PRO A 209 17.80 -1.24 5.99
C PRO A 209 17.15 -2.52 6.52
N SER A 210 15.87 -2.46 6.81
CA SER A 210 15.11 -3.57 7.38
C SER A 210 13.63 -3.40 7.13
N THR A 211 12.98 -4.45 6.67
CA THR A 211 11.51 -4.53 6.68
C THR A 211 11.09 -5.20 7.98
N VAL A 212 10.66 -4.40 8.95
CA VAL A 212 10.08 -4.91 10.19
C VAL A 212 8.62 -5.26 9.93
N THR A 213 8.25 -6.51 10.16
CA THR A 213 6.87 -7.02 10.05
C THR A 213 6.24 -7.36 11.40
N ASP A 214 7.04 -7.31 12.47
CA ASP A 214 6.64 -7.53 13.86
C ASP A 214 7.43 -6.55 14.75
N GLU A 215 6.81 -5.41 15.03
CA GLU A 215 7.37 -4.30 15.81
C GLU A 215 7.66 -4.73 17.24
N VAL A 216 6.80 -5.57 17.81
CA VAL A 216 6.93 -6.06 19.19
C VAL A 216 8.19 -6.90 19.34
N THR A 217 8.39 -7.87 18.44
CA THR A 217 9.59 -8.72 18.45
C THR A 217 10.85 -7.92 18.14
N ALA A 218 10.82 -7.02 17.16
CA ALA A 218 11.98 -6.22 16.79
C ALA A 218 12.45 -5.31 17.94
N LEU A 219 11.52 -4.63 18.62
CA LEU A 219 11.83 -3.79 19.77
C LEU A 219 12.26 -4.62 21.01
N LYS A 220 11.55 -5.73 21.33
CA LYS A 220 11.92 -6.61 22.47
C LYS A 220 13.30 -7.26 22.30
N SER A 221 13.67 -7.64 21.07
CA SER A 221 14.97 -8.25 20.78
C SER A 221 16.12 -7.25 20.73
N LYS A 222 15.82 -5.94 20.74
CA LYS A 222 16.80 -4.84 20.63
C LYS A 222 17.62 -4.91 19.34
N GLN A 223 17.05 -5.45 18.28
CA GLN A 223 17.68 -5.42 16.94
C GLN A 223 17.71 -4.00 16.38
N VAL A 224 16.67 -3.24 16.70
CA VAL A 224 16.54 -1.82 16.37
C VAL A 224 16.04 -1.06 17.59
N ASP A 225 16.23 0.25 17.60
CA ASP A 225 15.80 1.12 18.69
C ASP A 225 14.52 1.87 18.34
N ALA A 226 14.35 2.19 17.07
CA ALA A 226 13.22 2.96 16.55
C ALA A 226 12.69 2.34 15.26
N ILE A 227 11.37 2.42 15.06
CA ILE A 227 10.64 1.86 13.91
C ILE A 227 9.58 2.88 13.50
N TRP A 228 9.39 3.09 12.18
CA TRP A 228 8.20 3.76 11.65
C TRP A 228 6.99 2.84 11.78
N VAL A 229 5.95 3.33 12.40
CA VAL A 229 4.68 2.60 12.53
C VAL A 229 3.50 3.49 12.11
N TYR A 230 2.43 2.84 11.70
CA TYR A 230 1.09 3.39 11.73
C TYR A 230 0.49 3.02 13.08
N TYR A 231 0.29 4.01 13.97
CA TYR A 231 -0.06 3.75 15.37
C TYR A 231 -1.30 2.88 15.52
N ALA A 232 -2.28 3.09 14.63
CA ALA A 232 -3.51 2.31 14.61
C ALA A 232 -3.31 0.78 14.55
N TRP A 233 -2.14 0.30 14.09
CA TRP A 233 -1.80 -1.12 14.03
C TRP A 233 -0.55 -1.43 14.83
N GLY A 234 0.64 -0.98 14.40
CA GLY A 234 1.90 -1.28 15.05
C GLY A 234 2.02 -0.70 16.46
N GLY A 235 1.52 0.52 16.69
CA GLY A 235 1.45 1.12 18.03
C GLY A 235 0.55 0.32 18.96
N ILE A 236 -0.68 0.02 18.53
CA ILE A 236 -1.64 -0.79 19.28
C ILE A 236 -1.10 -2.21 19.52
N ALA A 237 -0.35 -2.79 18.56
CA ALA A 237 0.29 -4.09 18.76
C ALA A 237 1.25 -4.08 19.95
N THR A 238 1.99 -2.98 20.19
CA THR A 238 2.86 -2.88 21.36
C THR A 238 2.05 -2.78 22.67
N GLU A 239 0.92 -2.08 22.66
CA GLU A 239 0.04 -1.96 23.83
C GLU A 239 -0.57 -3.31 24.23
N VAL A 240 -1.17 -4.05 23.27
CA VAL A 240 -1.81 -5.35 23.55
C VAL A 240 -0.82 -6.45 23.95
N ASN A 241 0.48 -6.24 23.70
CA ASN A 241 1.58 -7.12 24.09
C ASN A 241 2.35 -6.63 25.33
N ASP A 242 1.78 -5.67 26.07
CA ASP A 242 2.36 -5.11 27.30
C ASP A 242 3.82 -4.64 27.12
N LEU A 243 4.17 -4.08 25.95
CA LEU A 243 5.47 -3.49 25.67
C LEU A 243 5.37 -1.95 25.86
N PRO A 244 5.95 -1.39 26.94
CA PRO A 244 5.97 0.05 27.11
C PRO A 244 6.82 0.72 26.02
N THR A 245 6.23 1.72 25.35
CA THR A 245 6.88 2.45 24.27
C THR A 245 6.74 3.96 24.45
N ASP A 246 7.63 4.69 23.82
CA ASP A 246 7.49 6.11 23.51
C ASP A 246 7.13 6.23 22.02
N TYR A 247 6.27 7.19 21.69
CA TYR A 247 5.80 7.42 20.32
C TYR A 247 5.66 8.92 20.08
N PHE A 248 6.07 9.36 18.89
CA PHE A 248 5.75 10.69 18.39
C PHE A 248 5.21 10.62 16.96
N ALA A 249 4.10 11.32 16.71
CA ALA A 249 3.49 11.38 15.39
C ALA A 249 4.16 12.45 14.53
N PHE A 250 4.36 12.18 13.25
CA PHE A 250 4.97 13.15 12.32
C PHE A 250 4.15 14.41 12.16
N LYS A 251 2.82 14.28 12.08
CA LYS A 251 1.89 15.41 11.95
C LYS A 251 1.95 16.41 13.11
N ASP A 252 2.34 15.95 14.31
CA ASP A 252 2.43 16.80 15.51
C ASP A 252 3.72 17.63 15.51
N ILE A 253 4.74 17.20 14.74
CA ILE A 253 6.01 17.91 14.56
C ILE A 253 5.92 18.86 13.36
N ASN A 254 5.47 18.36 12.21
CA ASN A 254 5.27 19.13 11.02
C ASN A 254 3.89 18.86 10.41
N PRO A 255 2.96 19.84 10.43
CA PRO A 255 1.60 19.66 9.91
C PRO A 255 1.52 19.21 8.45
N VAL A 256 2.56 19.43 7.64
CA VAL A 256 2.61 18.96 6.24
C VAL A 256 2.59 17.43 6.16
N PHE A 257 2.98 16.74 7.23
CA PHE A 257 2.96 15.29 7.33
C PHE A 257 1.62 14.71 7.80
N ASP A 258 0.59 15.55 7.92
CA ASP A 258 -0.79 15.11 8.11
C ASP A 258 -1.45 14.75 6.75
N TYR A 259 -0.71 14.05 5.90
CA TYR A 259 -1.19 13.58 4.60
C TYR A 259 -2.06 12.32 4.75
N TYR A 260 -2.82 11.97 3.70
CA TYR A 260 -3.77 10.86 3.75
C TYR A 260 -3.09 9.50 3.55
N THR A 261 -3.25 8.63 4.55
CA THR A 261 -2.68 7.28 4.54
C THR A 261 -3.47 6.35 5.47
N PRO A 262 -4.27 5.37 4.93
CA PRO A 262 -4.43 5.08 3.50
C PRO A 262 -5.56 5.85 2.80
N VAL A 263 -5.60 5.69 1.47
CA VAL A 263 -6.66 6.20 0.58
C VAL A 263 -7.24 5.08 -0.28
N ILE A 264 -8.48 5.25 -0.75
CA ILE A 264 -9.06 4.41 -1.80
C ILE A 264 -8.69 5.02 -3.14
N VAL A 265 -8.04 4.23 -4.00
CA VAL A 265 -7.71 4.60 -5.38
C VAL A 265 -8.64 3.88 -6.36
N ALA A 266 -8.94 4.51 -7.47
CA ALA A 266 -9.79 3.97 -8.53
C ALA A 266 -9.16 4.15 -9.90
N ASN A 267 -9.48 3.23 -10.83
CA ASN A 267 -9.07 3.30 -12.22
C ASN A 267 -9.83 4.42 -12.95
N ASN A 268 -9.13 5.30 -13.67
CA ASN A 268 -9.72 6.47 -14.32
C ASN A 268 -10.70 6.13 -15.44
N ASP A 269 -10.41 5.09 -16.23
CA ASP A 269 -11.30 4.66 -17.30
C ASP A 269 -12.59 4.07 -16.71
N PHE A 270 -12.46 3.28 -15.63
CA PHE A 270 -13.63 2.78 -14.92
C PHE A 270 -14.50 3.91 -14.34
N LEU A 271 -13.88 4.89 -13.70
CA LEU A 271 -14.60 6.05 -13.15
C LEU A 271 -15.39 6.82 -14.21
N LYS A 272 -14.80 6.97 -15.39
CA LYS A 272 -15.40 7.67 -16.53
C LYS A 272 -16.54 6.86 -17.17
N ASP A 273 -16.29 5.58 -17.46
CA ASP A 273 -17.19 4.77 -18.27
C ASP A 273 -18.28 4.09 -17.42
N ASN A 274 -18.10 4.01 -16.09
CA ASN A 274 -19.02 3.37 -15.14
C ASN A 274 -19.29 4.24 -13.91
N THR A 275 -19.47 5.55 -14.11
CA THR A 275 -19.64 6.55 -13.02
C THR A 275 -20.72 6.15 -12.01
N ASP A 276 -21.88 5.63 -12.46
CA ASP A 276 -22.95 5.22 -11.55
C ASP A 276 -22.57 4.02 -10.69
N ALA A 277 -21.85 3.04 -11.25
CA ALA A 277 -21.34 1.90 -10.51
C ALA A 277 -20.26 2.33 -9.50
N ALA A 278 -19.39 3.28 -9.88
CA ALA A 278 -18.40 3.84 -8.98
C ALA A 278 -19.05 4.55 -7.79
N LYS A 279 -20.06 5.39 -8.02
CA LYS A 279 -20.82 6.06 -6.95
C LYS A 279 -21.57 5.07 -6.07
N ALA A 280 -22.19 4.04 -6.67
CA ALA A 280 -22.87 2.98 -5.94
C ALA A 280 -21.89 2.22 -5.03
N PHE A 281 -20.68 1.88 -5.53
CA PHE A 281 -19.63 1.25 -4.74
C PHE A 281 -19.18 2.14 -3.58
N MET A 282 -18.86 3.40 -3.84
CA MET A 282 -18.42 4.35 -2.80
C MET A 282 -19.49 4.60 -1.75
N SER A 283 -20.77 4.65 -2.13
CA SER A 283 -21.88 4.77 -1.19
C SER A 283 -22.02 3.53 -0.30
N ALA A 284 -21.90 2.32 -0.85
CA ALA A 284 -21.94 1.09 -0.09
C ALA A 284 -20.73 0.96 0.85
N LEU A 285 -19.54 1.33 0.37
CA LEU A 285 -18.30 1.35 1.15
C LEU A 285 -18.39 2.33 2.33
N ALA A 286 -18.89 3.55 2.09
CA ALA A 286 -19.08 4.57 3.13
C ALA A 286 -19.99 4.06 4.26
N LYS A 287 -21.12 3.40 3.93
CA LYS A 287 -21.98 2.75 4.94
C LYS A 287 -21.23 1.74 5.79
N GLY A 288 -20.31 0.96 5.18
CA GLY A 288 -19.48 0.00 5.91
C GLY A 288 -18.57 0.66 6.94
N TYR A 289 -17.92 1.78 6.57
CA TYR A 289 -17.12 2.55 7.53
C TYR A 289 -17.95 3.28 8.58
N GLU A 290 -19.10 3.84 8.20
CA GLU A 290 -20.03 4.43 9.16
C GLU A 290 -20.52 3.42 10.19
N ASP A 291 -20.76 2.18 9.79
CA ASP A 291 -21.14 1.11 10.71
C ASP A 291 -19.96 0.67 11.59
N ALA A 292 -18.74 0.64 11.03
CA ALA A 292 -17.53 0.35 11.80
C ALA A 292 -17.23 1.45 12.86
N ILE A 293 -17.60 2.71 12.57
CA ILE A 293 -17.55 3.81 13.54
C ILE A 293 -18.61 3.63 14.66
N LYS A 294 -19.83 3.25 14.29
CA LYS A 294 -20.97 3.12 15.23
C LYS A 294 -20.87 1.90 16.13
N ASP A 295 -20.38 0.79 15.59
CA ASP A 295 -20.23 -0.50 16.29
C ASP A 295 -18.83 -1.08 16.02
N PRO A 296 -17.80 -0.53 16.67
CA PRO A 296 -16.41 -0.98 16.44
C PRO A 296 -16.20 -2.43 16.85
N ALA A 297 -16.87 -2.92 17.88
CA ALA A 297 -16.72 -4.31 18.33
C ALA A 297 -17.33 -5.30 17.32
N GLY A 298 -18.56 -5.04 16.85
CA GLY A 298 -19.20 -5.87 15.83
C GLY A 298 -18.44 -5.83 14.50
N ALA A 299 -17.87 -4.68 14.14
CA ALA A 299 -17.04 -4.54 12.95
C ALA A 299 -15.70 -5.30 13.05
N ALA A 300 -15.07 -5.31 14.23
CA ALA A 300 -13.90 -6.12 14.52
C ALA A 300 -14.19 -7.62 14.39
N ASP A 301 -15.34 -8.08 14.90
CA ASP A 301 -15.77 -9.48 14.77
C ASP A 301 -15.98 -9.88 13.30
N ILE A 302 -16.54 -9.00 12.49
CA ILE A 302 -16.69 -9.21 11.04
C ILE A 302 -15.32 -9.36 10.37
N LEU A 303 -14.37 -8.48 10.67
CA LEU A 303 -13.01 -8.56 10.12
C LEU A 303 -12.32 -9.87 10.56
N CYS A 304 -12.38 -10.25 11.84
CA CYS A 304 -11.82 -11.49 12.34
C CYS A 304 -12.47 -12.74 11.70
N LYS A 305 -13.77 -12.68 11.37
CA LYS A 305 -14.45 -13.74 10.63
C LYS A 305 -13.94 -13.87 9.20
N ALA A 306 -13.69 -12.75 8.54
CA ALA A 306 -13.18 -12.69 7.16
C ALA A 306 -11.70 -13.07 7.06
N ALA A 307 -10.90 -12.77 8.09
CA ALA A 307 -9.47 -13.00 8.18
C ALA A 307 -9.12 -13.68 9.53
N PRO A 308 -9.40 -14.99 9.66
CA PRO A 308 -9.29 -15.72 10.93
C PRO A 308 -7.83 -15.90 11.43
N GLU A 309 -6.85 -15.58 10.62
CA GLU A 309 -5.42 -15.56 10.99
C GLU A 309 -5.03 -14.37 11.86
N LEU A 310 -5.87 -13.31 11.93
CA LEU A 310 -5.58 -12.12 12.69
C LEU A 310 -5.71 -12.35 14.22
N ASP A 311 -4.85 -11.67 14.99
CA ASP A 311 -5.01 -11.61 16.45
C ASP A 311 -6.25 -10.77 16.80
N SER A 312 -7.28 -11.41 17.32
CA SER A 312 -8.54 -10.76 17.66
C SER A 312 -8.41 -9.67 18.71
N LYS A 313 -7.43 -9.73 19.62
CA LYS A 313 -7.19 -8.69 20.62
C LYS A 313 -6.63 -7.44 19.95
N LEU A 314 -5.68 -7.63 19.02
CA LEU A 314 -5.14 -6.53 18.23
C LEU A 314 -6.23 -5.90 17.37
N VAL A 315 -7.03 -6.70 16.67
CA VAL A 315 -8.12 -6.20 15.81
C VAL A 315 -9.12 -5.39 16.63
N GLN A 316 -9.57 -5.90 17.78
CA GLN A 316 -10.53 -5.19 18.64
C GLN A 316 -9.96 -3.85 19.18
N ALA A 317 -8.72 -3.85 19.68
CA ALA A 317 -8.08 -2.67 20.20
C ALA A 317 -7.82 -1.62 19.10
N SER A 318 -7.35 -2.06 17.93
CA SER A 318 -7.12 -1.21 16.77
C SER A 318 -8.42 -0.63 16.22
N GLN A 319 -9.49 -1.43 16.14
CA GLN A 319 -10.80 -0.96 15.68
C GLN A 319 -11.42 0.05 16.64
N GLU A 320 -11.27 -0.14 17.95
CA GLU A 320 -11.70 0.82 18.98
C GLU A 320 -10.95 2.16 18.85
N TYR A 321 -9.67 2.13 18.54
CA TYR A 321 -8.88 3.33 18.23
C TYR A 321 -9.35 3.99 16.92
N LEU A 322 -9.54 3.20 15.85
CA LEU A 322 -9.84 3.72 14.52
C LEU A 322 -11.24 4.28 14.35
N LYS A 323 -12.22 3.90 15.20
CA LYS A 323 -13.57 4.49 15.12
C LYS A 323 -13.57 6.01 15.16
N ASP A 324 -12.62 6.60 15.92
CA ASP A 324 -12.48 8.04 16.06
C ASP A 324 -11.56 8.67 14.97
N GLN A 325 -10.84 7.83 14.18
CA GLN A 325 -9.91 8.28 13.16
C GLN A 325 -10.50 8.23 11.73
N TYR A 326 -11.43 7.31 11.45
CA TYR A 326 -11.97 7.13 10.11
C TYR A 326 -12.62 8.39 9.54
N GLN A 327 -13.44 9.08 10.32
CA GLN A 327 -14.08 10.32 9.90
C GLN A 327 -13.53 11.54 10.62
N SER A 328 -13.16 11.42 11.91
CA SER A 328 -12.62 12.47 12.75
C SER A 328 -13.40 13.81 12.60
N ASP A 329 -12.73 14.87 12.19
CA ASP A 329 -13.28 16.21 11.98
C ASP A 329 -13.83 16.46 10.57
N ALA A 330 -13.76 15.47 9.66
CA ALA A 330 -14.29 15.61 8.32
C ALA A 330 -15.83 15.60 8.30
N LYS A 331 -16.41 16.31 7.33
CA LYS A 331 -17.88 16.39 7.15
C LYS A 331 -18.55 15.05 6.87
N SER A 332 -17.81 14.11 6.29
CA SER A 332 -18.26 12.74 5.98
C SER A 332 -17.03 11.84 5.89
N TRP A 333 -17.24 10.54 6.11
CA TRP A 333 -16.18 9.58 5.83
C TRP A 333 -15.71 9.69 4.36
N GLY A 334 -14.43 9.54 4.16
CA GLY A 334 -13.80 9.52 2.84
C GLY A 334 -13.44 10.90 2.27
N TYR A 335 -13.91 12.00 2.87
CA TYR A 335 -13.64 13.34 2.34
C TYR A 335 -12.14 13.66 2.34
N ILE A 336 -11.63 14.13 1.18
CA ILE A 336 -10.27 14.60 1.00
C ILE A 336 -10.28 16.13 0.96
N ASP A 337 -9.59 16.77 1.91
CA ASP A 337 -9.35 18.20 1.92
C ASP A 337 -8.24 18.56 0.91
N ALA A 338 -8.54 19.48 -0.01
CA ALA A 338 -7.63 19.85 -1.08
C ALA A 338 -6.33 20.49 -0.55
N ALA A 339 -6.42 21.33 0.49
CA ALA A 339 -5.25 22.03 1.01
C ALA A 339 -4.28 21.04 1.70
N ARG A 340 -4.81 20.04 2.40
CA ARG A 340 -4.00 18.98 3.02
C ARG A 340 -3.36 18.08 1.97
N TRP A 341 -4.12 17.67 0.96
CA TRP A 341 -3.62 16.88 -0.16
C TRP A 341 -2.49 17.60 -0.90
N ASP A 342 -2.72 18.84 -1.27
CA ASP A 342 -1.75 19.66 -2.02
C ASP A 342 -0.53 20.04 -1.17
N GLY A 343 -0.71 20.21 0.14
CA GLY A 343 0.36 20.56 1.06
C GLY A 343 1.50 19.53 1.06
N PHE A 344 1.16 18.24 1.11
CA PHE A 344 2.16 17.18 1.08
C PHE A 344 2.89 17.08 -0.26
N TYR A 345 2.17 17.13 -1.38
CA TYR A 345 2.82 17.11 -2.70
C TYR A 345 3.62 18.38 -2.98
N GLY A 346 3.17 19.53 -2.48
CA GLY A 346 3.95 20.77 -2.49
C GLY A 346 5.28 20.59 -1.77
N TRP A 347 5.28 19.96 -0.58
CA TRP A 347 6.48 19.65 0.16
C TRP A 347 7.42 18.68 -0.59
N LEU A 348 6.87 17.64 -1.25
CA LEU A 348 7.69 16.75 -2.09
C LEU A 348 8.35 17.51 -3.25
N ASN A 349 7.60 18.39 -3.94
CA ASN A 349 8.09 19.20 -5.05
C ASN A 349 9.21 20.15 -4.60
N GLU A 350 9.02 20.88 -3.49
CA GLU A 350 10.00 21.82 -2.93
C GLU A 350 11.30 21.12 -2.53
N ASN A 351 11.21 19.89 -2.01
CA ASN A 351 12.37 19.10 -1.60
C ASN A 351 12.92 18.21 -2.72
N LYS A 352 12.38 18.31 -3.95
CA LYS A 352 12.83 17.55 -5.13
C LYS A 352 12.79 16.03 -4.91
N LEU A 353 11.75 15.57 -4.21
CA LEU A 353 11.50 14.17 -3.91
C LEU A 353 10.57 13.50 -4.93
N ALA A 354 10.05 14.26 -5.87
CA ALA A 354 9.27 13.81 -7.01
C ALA A 354 10.07 13.99 -8.31
N ASP A 355 10.02 13.02 -9.22
CA ASP A 355 10.74 13.06 -10.51
C ASP A 355 10.24 14.22 -11.39
N LYS A 356 8.95 14.52 -11.32
CA LYS A 356 8.29 15.68 -11.91
C LYS A 356 7.39 16.32 -10.87
N GLU A 357 7.17 17.62 -11.02
CA GLU A 357 6.25 18.38 -10.17
C GLU A 357 4.82 17.81 -10.27
N ILE A 358 4.23 17.51 -9.13
CA ILE A 358 2.82 17.10 -9.02
C ILE A 358 2.00 18.39 -8.86
N PRO A 359 1.12 18.72 -9.81
CA PRO A 359 0.31 19.93 -9.75
C PRO A 359 -0.67 19.94 -8.58
N ALA A 360 -0.99 21.11 -8.03
CA ALA A 360 -2.04 21.26 -7.05
C ALA A 360 -3.41 20.77 -7.60
N GLY A 361 -4.21 20.12 -6.78
CA GLY A 361 -5.49 19.54 -7.15
C GLY A 361 -5.39 18.26 -7.98
N TYR A 362 -4.18 17.72 -8.22
CA TYR A 362 -4.00 16.53 -9.04
C TYR A 362 -4.16 15.25 -8.22
N GLY A 363 -4.78 14.24 -8.83
CA GLY A 363 -4.77 12.85 -8.36
C GLY A 363 -5.84 12.49 -7.34
N PHE A 364 -6.78 13.39 -7.01
CA PHE A 364 -7.92 13.05 -6.15
C PHE A 364 -9.24 13.61 -6.66
N SER A 365 -10.37 13.03 -6.19
CA SER A 365 -11.72 13.54 -6.45
C SER A 365 -12.69 13.13 -5.34
N ASN A 366 -13.51 14.07 -4.89
CA ASN A 366 -14.61 13.80 -3.95
C ASN A 366 -15.96 13.56 -4.65
N GLU A 367 -16.01 13.54 -6.00
CA GLU A 367 -17.27 13.47 -6.78
C GLU A 367 -18.00 12.13 -6.66
N TYR A 368 -17.31 11.10 -6.20
CA TYR A 368 -17.84 9.73 -6.07
C TYR A 368 -18.35 9.43 -4.67
N LEU A 369 -18.08 10.31 -3.69
CA LEU A 369 -18.59 10.16 -2.33
C LEU A 369 -20.10 10.41 -2.27
N PRO A 370 -20.82 9.74 -1.35
CA PRO A 370 -22.23 10.05 -1.11
C PRO A 370 -22.40 11.49 -0.58
N HIS A 371 -23.49 12.13 -1.00
CA HIS A 371 -23.84 13.52 -0.62
C HIS A 371 -24.75 13.54 0.61
#